data_3420a95ee7858b800b52368d0d3b19a5
#
_entry.id   3420a95ee7858b800b52368d0d3b19a5
#
_cell.length_a   1.000
_cell.length_b   1.000
_cell.length_c   1.000
_cell.angle_alpha   90.00
_cell.angle_beta   90.00
_cell.angle_gamma   90.00
#
_symmetry.space_group_name_H-M   'P 1'
#
loop_
_entity.id
_entity.type
_entity.pdbx_description
1 polymer ?
#
loop_
_entity_poly.entity_id
_entity_poly.type
_entity_poly.pdbx_seq_one_letter_code
_entity_poly.pdbx_strand_id
1 'polypeptide(L)'
;FSVRKRKDLSAKIEGLTEADMAARLGISEDDYFDYESGRKELEFGFLYKVSKIFAVDVGELIEGVAPRLSSYILTRAGEGRIVDNAAGMTYYALADKFRNRVSEPLYVHSVFDPEAQLRPIETSTHEGQELDIVIRGHLKVQLGDYTEILGPGDTIYYNSSTPHGLLATNGEDCDFYAIVLNPGDVTPTVPELAPVITTSRVTGEHRIWE
;
A
#
# COMPACT_ATOMS: atom_id res chain seq x y z
N PHE A 1 8.11 16.61 0.09
CA PHE A 1 8.13 16.38 1.55
C PHE A 1 8.94 17.49 2.23
N SER A 2 8.36 18.20 3.21
CA SER A 2 9.00 19.35 3.84
C SER A 2 10.09 18.89 4.84
N VAL A 3 11.24 19.59 4.86
CA VAL A 3 12.37 19.41 5.81
C VAL A 3 11.90 19.37 7.29
N ARG A 4 10.77 20.00 7.61
CA ARG A 4 10.17 20.03 8.95
C ARG A 4 9.64 18.64 9.38
N LYS A 5 9.10 17.86 8.44
CA LYS A 5 8.56 16.50 8.69
C LYS A 5 9.67 15.45 8.90
N ARG A 6 10.85 15.65 8.33
CA ARG A 6 12.02 14.79 8.57
C ARG A 6 12.59 14.92 9.98
N LYS A 7 12.55 16.13 10.56
CA LYS A 7 12.95 16.35 11.95
C LYS A 7 12.01 15.71 12.96
N ASP A 8 10.70 15.57 12.61
CA ASP A 8 9.73 14.92 13.49
C ASP A 8 9.88 13.38 13.48
N LEU A 9 10.31 12.77 12.37
CA LEU A 9 10.72 11.36 12.35
C LEU A 9 11.95 11.15 13.26
N SER A 10 12.99 11.97 13.12
CA SER A 10 14.20 11.89 13.94
C SER A 10 13.92 12.10 15.42
N ALA A 11 12.98 12.99 15.79
CA ALA A 11 12.64 13.28 17.19
C ALA A 11 11.92 12.11 17.89
N LYS A 12 11.21 11.24 17.15
CA LYS A 12 10.56 10.03 17.70
C LYS A 12 11.52 8.82 17.78
N ILE A 13 12.71 8.93 17.20
CA ILE A 13 13.72 7.86 17.12
C ILE A 13 14.71 7.93 18.30
N GLU A 14 14.44 8.68 19.36
CA GLU A 14 15.32 8.72 20.54
C GLU A 14 15.62 7.29 21.04
N GLY A 15 16.83 6.81 20.76
CA GLY A 15 17.34 5.51 21.18
C GLY A 15 17.53 4.45 20.12
N LEU A 16 17.12 4.65 18.87
CA LEU A 16 17.40 3.74 17.76
C LEU A 16 18.49 4.32 16.84
N THR A 17 19.44 3.49 16.46
CA THR A 17 20.45 3.85 15.44
C THR A 17 19.88 3.64 14.02
N GLU A 18 20.55 4.22 13.01
CA GLU A 18 20.23 3.98 11.60
C GLU A 18 20.29 2.48 11.27
N ALA A 19 21.27 1.76 11.82
CA ALA A 19 21.40 0.30 11.68
C ALA A 19 20.20 -0.44 12.28
N ASP A 20 19.72 -0.02 13.48
CA ASP A 20 18.53 -0.61 14.11
C ASP A 20 17.28 -0.39 13.26
N MET A 21 17.15 0.79 12.69
CA MET A 21 16.01 1.13 11.83
C MET A 21 16.06 0.35 10.51
N ALA A 22 17.22 0.29 9.86
CA ALA A 22 17.40 -0.48 8.63
C ALA A 22 17.07 -1.96 8.86
N ALA A 23 17.55 -2.55 9.97
CA ALA A 23 17.26 -3.94 10.33
C ALA A 23 15.76 -4.19 10.56
N ARG A 24 15.07 -3.27 11.28
CA ARG A 24 13.62 -3.38 11.53
C ARG A 24 12.78 -3.21 10.29
N LEU A 25 13.23 -2.37 9.34
CA LEU A 25 12.57 -2.13 8.07
C LEU A 25 12.86 -3.22 7.04
N GLY A 26 13.88 -4.07 7.30
CA GLY A 26 14.30 -5.11 6.37
C GLY A 26 14.99 -4.57 5.12
N ILE A 27 15.73 -3.45 5.25
CA ILE A 27 16.48 -2.79 4.17
C ILE A 27 17.94 -2.59 4.56
N SER A 28 18.80 -2.21 3.60
CA SER A 28 20.20 -1.87 3.89
C SER A 28 20.31 -0.52 4.63
N GLU A 29 21.42 -0.29 5.35
CA GLU A 29 21.71 0.99 5.97
C GLU A 29 21.83 2.13 4.94
N ASP A 30 22.39 1.84 3.77
CA ASP A 30 22.50 2.78 2.66
C ASP A 30 21.12 3.19 2.13
N ASP A 31 20.20 2.24 1.94
CA ASP A 31 18.82 2.52 1.56
C ASP A 31 18.11 3.36 2.63
N TYR A 32 18.29 3.02 3.92
CA TYR A 32 17.68 3.80 4.99
C TYR A 32 18.21 5.25 5.00
N PHE A 33 19.52 5.43 4.85
CA PHE A 33 20.15 6.74 4.73
C PHE A 33 19.62 7.54 3.53
N ASP A 34 19.37 6.89 2.39
CA ASP A 34 18.81 7.54 1.21
C ASP A 34 17.37 8.02 1.44
N TYR A 35 16.54 7.24 2.16
CA TYR A 35 15.21 7.68 2.60
C TYR A 35 15.30 8.86 3.58
N GLU A 36 16.15 8.76 4.60
CA GLU A 36 16.28 9.78 5.64
C GLU A 36 16.85 11.09 5.08
N SER A 37 17.84 11.01 4.18
CA SER A 37 18.43 12.17 3.50
C SER A 37 17.54 12.76 2.41
N GLY A 38 16.48 12.04 2.00
CA GLY A 38 15.54 12.44 0.95
C GLY A 38 16.09 12.29 -0.46
N ARG A 39 17.09 11.44 -0.66
CA ARG A 39 17.55 11.02 -1.98
C ARG A 39 16.60 10.01 -2.62
N LYS A 40 15.90 9.24 -1.80
CA LYS A 40 14.85 8.31 -2.19
C LYS A 40 13.50 8.83 -1.72
N GLU A 41 12.48 8.72 -2.55
CA GLU A 41 11.11 9.09 -2.18
C GLU A 41 10.56 8.12 -1.12
N LEU A 42 9.77 8.67 -0.19
CA LEU A 42 9.13 7.89 0.85
C LEU A 42 7.84 7.26 0.30
N GLU A 43 7.94 6.07 -0.24
CA GLU A 43 6.81 5.30 -0.73
C GLU A 43 5.86 4.92 0.42
N PHE A 44 4.58 4.68 0.08
CA PHE A 44 3.56 4.29 1.07
C PHE A 44 3.99 3.06 1.88
N GLY A 45 4.52 2.02 1.22
CA GLY A 45 5.00 0.80 1.90
C GLY A 45 6.09 1.08 2.94
N PHE A 46 7.01 2.01 2.65
CA PHE A 46 8.02 2.45 3.62
C PHE A 46 7.39 3.19 4.81
N LEU A 47 6.51 4.17 4.54
CA LEU A 47 5.81 4.93 5.57
C LEU A 47 4.94 4.02 6.46
N TYR A 48 4.29 3.02 5.86
CA TYR A 48 3.50 2.04 6.59
C TYR A 48 4.36 1.21 7.55
N LYS A 49 5.51 0.67 7.09
CA LYS A 49 6.46 -0.05 7.96
C LYS A 49 6.97 0.84 9.11
N VAL A 50 7.33 2.09 8.81
CA VAL A 50 7.76 3.06 9.82
C VAL A 50 6.65 3.31 10.84
N SER A 51 5.39 3.43 10.40
CA SER A 51 4.24 3.64 11.28
C SER A 51 4.05 2.49 12.27
N LYS A 52 4.28 1.26 11.82
CA LYS A 52 4.21 0.07 12.68
C LYS A 52 5.34 0.03 13.72
N ILE A 53 6.58 0.31 13.31
CA ILE A 53 7.73 0.35 14.23
C ILE A 53 7.49 1.36 15.37
N PHE A 54 6.88 2.50 15.07
CA PHE A 54 6.61 3.55 16.06
C PHE A 54 5.22 3.48 16.69
N ALA A 55 4.41 2.47 16.33
CA ALA A 55 3.02 2.34 16.78
C ALA A 55 2.21 3.65 16.62
N VAL A 56 2.41 4.34 15.49
CA VAL A 56 1.70 5.57 15.12
C VAL A 56 0.91 5.38 13.85
N ASP A 57 -0.10 6.22 13.65
CA ASP A 57 -0.84 6.25 12.41
C ASP A 57 0.00 6.80 11.25
N VAL A 58 -0.14 6.24 10.03
CA VAL A 58 0.56 6.73 8.84
C VAL A 58 0.23 8.21 8.59
N GLY A 59 -1.04 8.60 8.81
CA GLY A 59 -1.47 10.00 8.73
C GLY A 59 -0.77 10.88 9.77
N GLU A 60 -0.54 10.36 10.99
CA GLU A 60 0.22 11.07 12.01
C GLU A 60 1.68 11.28 11.60
N LEU A 61 2.31 10.27 10.97
CA LEU A 61 3.66 10.43 10.41
C LEU A 61 3.74 11.53 9.34
N ILE A 62 2.71 11.61 8.50
CA ILE A 62 2.68 12.55 7.38
C ILE A 62 2.30 13.96 7.82
N GLU A 63 1.36 14.12 8.74
CA GLU A 63 0.80 15.41 9.14
C GLU A 63 1.25 15.90 10.53
N GLY A 64 1.71 14.99 11.38
CA GLY A 64 2.04 15.29 12.78
C GLY A 64 0.79 15.47 13.67
N VAL A 65 -0.39 15.04 13.21
CA VAL A 65 -1.66 15.18 13.94
C VAL A 65 -2.26 13.79 14.16
N ALA A 66 -2.49 13.42 15.41
CA ALA A 66 -3.11 12.15 15.76
C ALA A 66 -4.61 12.12 15.33
N PRO A 67 -5.09 10.97 14.79
CA PRO A 67 -6.49 10.78 14.45
C PRO A 67 -7.42 10.98 15.65
N ARG A 68 -8.59 11.59 15.46
CA ARG A 68 -9.52 11.95 16.54
C ARG A 68 -10.87 11.24 16.48
N LEU A 69 -11.28 10.73 15.30
CA LEU A 69 -12.57 10.09 15.11
C LEU A 69 -12.51 8.62 15.51
N SER A 70 -13.52 8.11 16.20
CA SER A 70 -13.56 6.73 16.71
C SER A 70 -14.86 5.97 16.43
N SER A 71 -15.89 6.64 15.90
CA SER A 71 -17.17 6.00 15.61
C SER A 71 -17.38 5.76 14.12
N TYR A 72 -17.17 6.78 13.32
CA TYR A 72 -17.21 6.69 11.86
C TYR A 72 -16.41 7.81 11.21
N ILE A 73 -16.05 7.61 9.96
CA ILE A 73 -15.55 8.67 9.06
C ILE A 73 -16.32 8.58 7.74
N LEU A 74 -16.62 9.72 7.16
CA LEU A 74 -17.19 9.83 5.83
C LEU A 74 -16.22 10.62 4.95
N THR A 75 -15.72 9.97 3.92
CA THR A 75 -14.92 10.59 2.87
C THR A 75 -15.75 10.62 1.59
N ARG A 76 -16.04 11.80 1.08
CA ARG A 76 -16.80 11.96 -0.16
C ARG A 76 -15.90 11.64 -1.36
N ALA A 77 -16.51 11.28 -2.50
CA ALA A 77 -15.79 11.07 -3.73
C ALA A 77 -14.91 12.29 -4.07
N GLY A 78 -13.64 12.05 -4.35
CA GLY A 78 -12.65 13.11 -4.63
C GLY A 78 -12.07 13.83 -3.40
N GLU A 79 -12.50 13.51 -2.18
CA GLU A 79 -12.02 14.18 -0.94
C GLU A 79 -10.95 13.37 -0.19
N GLY A 80 -10.52 12.23 -0.70
CA GLY A 80 -9.43 11.45 -0.12
C GLY A 80 -8.13 12.27 -0.04
N ARG A 81 -7.40 12.15 1.07
CA ARG A 81 -6.15 12.86 1.24
C ARG A 81 -5.00 12.11 0.56
N ILE A 82 -4.23 12.81 -0.27
CA ILE A 82 -3.02 12.22 -0.88
C ILE A 82 -2.02 11.88 0.22
N VAL A 83 -1.63 10.61 0.31
CA VAL A 83 -0.63 10.09 1.26
C VAL A 83 0.66 9.72 0.57
N ASP A 84 0.58 9.35 -0.71
CA ASP A 84 1.74 9.06 -1.54
C ASP A 84 1.46 9.41 -3.01
N ASN A 85 2.53 9.70 -3.75
CA ASN A 85 2.51 9.93 -5.19
C ASN A 85 3.87 9.50 -5.74
N ALA A 86 4.02 8.22 -6.03
CA ALA A 86 5.27 7.64 -6.49
C ALA A 86 5.02 6.57 -7.56
N ALA A 87 6.00 6.32 -8.40
CA ALA A 87 5.98 5.27 -9.43
C ALA A 87 4.75 5.28 -10.35
N GLY A 88 4.21 6.46 -10.67
CA GLY A 88 3.01 6.60 -11.49
C GLY A 88 1.69 6.30 -10.77
N MET A 89 1.71 6.10 -9.44
CA MET A 89 0.52 5.90 -8.61
C MET A 89 0.31 7.04 -7.63
N THR A 90 -0.93 7.45 -7.48
CA THR A 90 -1.36 8.42 -6.45
C THR A 90 -2.30 7.72 -5.48
N TYR A 91 -1.93 7.73 -4.22
CA TYR A 91 -2.67 7.08 -3.14
C TYR A 91 -3.45 8.10 -2.31
N TYR A 92 -4.74 7.86 -2.14
CA TYR A 92 -5.65 8.71 -1.38
C TYR A 92 -6.17 7.95 -0.17
N ALA A 93 -5.80 8.38 1.04
CA ALA A 93 -6.32 7.81 2.27
C ALA A 93 -7.80 8.15 2.46
N LEU A 94 -8.61 7.12 2.74
CA LEU A 94 -10.04 7.26 2.91
C LEU A 94 -10.47 7.32 4.39
N ALA A 95 -9.59 6.91 5.31
CA ALA A 95 -9.90 6.85 6.73
C ALA A 95 -8.77 7.38 7.63
N ASP A 96 -7.97 8.33 7.15
CA ASP A 96 -6.79 8.87 7.83
C ASP A 96 -7.08 9.48 9.23
N LYS A 97 -8.29 9.98 9.45
CA LYS A 97 -8.73 10.60 10.71
C LYS A 97 -9.43 9.63 11.67
N PHE A 98 -9.56 8.34 11.30
CA PHE A 98 -10.17 7.34 12.16
C PHE A 98 -9.12 6.68 13.06
N ARG A 99 -9.40 6.65 14.39
CA ARG A 99 -8.47 6.08 15.41
C ARG A 99 -8.51 4.56 15.41
N ASN A 100 -7.35 3.94 15.67
CA ASN A 100 -7.23 2.50 15.92
C ASN A 100 -7.87 1.65 14.81
N ARG A 101 -7.78 2.09 13.55
CA ARG A 101 -8.31 1.32 12.44
C ARG A 101 -7.48 0.05 12.23
N VAL A 102 -8.17 -1.03 11.94
CA VAL A 102 -7.59 -2.36 11.65
C VAL A 102 -7.22 -2.51 10.18
N SER A 103 -7.58 -1.54 9.36
CA SER A 103 -7.25 -1.51 7.93
C SER A 103 -6.90 -0.08 7.48
N GLU A 104 -6.12 0.02 6.43
CA GLU A 104 -5.84 1.27 5.71
C GLU A 104 -6.55 1.22 4.35
N PRO A 105 -7.77 1.75 4.24
CA PRO A 105 -8.45 1.82 2.96
C PRO A 105 -7.92 3.00 2.14
N LEU A 106 -7.50 2.70 0.93
CA LEU A 106 -6.94 3.64 -0.04
C LEU A 106 -7.75 3.61 -1.33
N TYR A 107 -7.96 4.76 -1.95
CA TYR A 107 -8.25 4.84 -3.37
C TYR A 107 -6.94 5.11 -4.09
N VAL A 108 -6.66 4.38 -5.15
CA VAL A 108 -5.42 4.46 -5.91
C VAL A 108 -5.73 4.77 -7.35
N HIS A 109 -5.05 5.79 -7.87
CA HIS A 109 -5.02 6.11 -9.29
C HIS A 109 -3.65 5.74 -9.84
N SER A 110 -3.60 4.80 -10.77
CA SER A 110 -2.39 4.36 -11.46
C SER A 110 -2.41 4.87 -12.89
N VAL A 111 -1.40 5.67 -13.26
CA VAL A 111 -1.24 6.17 -14.62
C VAL A 111 -0.60 5.10 -15.49
N PHE A 112 -1.15 4.89 -16.70
CA PHE A 112 -0.55 3.99 -17.67
C PHE A 112 0.77 4.54 -18.19
N ASP A 113 1.84 3.76 -18.03
CA ASP A 113 3.16 4.07 -18.57
C ASP A 113 3.60 2.96 -19.55
N PRO A 114 3.67 3.22 -20.86
CA PRO A 114 4.11 2.23 -21.85
C PRO A 114 5.57 1.78 -21.64
N GLU A 115 6.44 2.61 -21.08
CA GLU A 115 7.82 2.22 -20.80
C GLU A 115 7.92 1.29 -19.60
N ALA A 116 7.07 1.48 -18.59
CA ALA A 116 7.00 0.59 -17.45
C ALA A 116 6.54 -0.82 -17.83
N GLN A 117 5.74 -0.97 -18.91
CA GLN A 117 5.34 -2.31 -19.41
C GLN A 117 6.52 -3.15 -19.91
N LEU A 118 7.63 -2.51 -20.28
CA LEU A 118 8.82 -3.17 -20.85
C LEU A 118 9.85 -3.58 -19.79
N ARG A 119 9.62 -3.23 -18.54
CA ARG A 119 10.51 -3.52 -17.41
C ARG A 119 9.85 -4.50 -16.43
N PRO A 120 10.62 -5.23 -15.64
CA PRO A 120 10.08 -5.96 -14.51
C PRO A 120 9.32 -5.01 -13.58
N ILE A 121 8.20 -5.46 -13.04
CA ILE A 121 7.46 -4.68 -12.03
C ILE A 121 8.30 -4.62 -10.76
N GLU A 122 8.50 -3.42 -10.23
CA GLU A 122 9.12 -3.25 -8.92
C GLU A 122 8.19 -3.81 -7.85
N THR A 123 8.71 -4.69 -7.01
CA THR A 123 7.93 -5.33 -5.95
C THR A 123 8.39 -4.86 -4.58
N SER A 124 7.44 -4.75 -3.68
CA SER A 124 7.67 -4.46 -2.27
C SER A 124 7.00 -5.52 -1.38
N THR A 125 7.27 -5.47 -0.10
CA THR A 125 6.61 -6.32 0.91
C THR A 125 6.27 -5.49 2.14
N HIS A 126 5.15 -5.83 2.79
CA HIS A 126 4.82 -5.29 4.10
C HIS A 126 4.05 -6.34 4.93
N GLU A 127 3.85 -6.07 6.21
CA GLU A 127 3.07 -6.95 7.08
C GLU A 127 1.57 -6.83 6.77
N GLY A 128 0.85 -7.90 7.08
CA GLY A 128 -0.59 -7.97 6.93
C GLY A 128 -1.04 -8.60 5.63
N GLN A 129 -2.22 -8.24 5.22
CA GLN A 129 -2.88 -8.75 4.02
C GLN A 129 -3.46 -7.57 3.25
N GLU A 130 -3.73 -7.76 1.97
CA GLU A 130 -4.28 -6.71 1.12
C GLU A 130 -5.39 -7.25 0.25
N LEU A 131 -6.43 -6.43 0.07
CA LEU A 131 -7.51 -6.65 -0.86
C LEU A 131 -7.53 -5.49 -1.86
N ASP A 132 -7.34 -5.81 -3.14
CA ASP A 132 -7.52 -4.85 -4.22
C ASP A 132 -8.83 -5.11 -4.96
N ILE A 133 -9.52 -4.03 -5.33
CA ILE A 133 -10.79 -4.04 -6.06
C ILE A 133 -10.68 -3.05 -7.22
N VAL A 134 -10.65 -3.55 -8.45
CA VAL A 134 -10.57 -2.69 -9.63
C VAL A 134 -11.91 -2.02 -9.91
N ILE A 135 -11.89 -0.70 -10.10
CA ILE A 135 -13.05 0.15 -10.38
C ILE A 135 -13.12 0.49 -11.86
N ARG A 136 -11.99 0.87 -12.43
CA ARG A 136 -11.87 1.31 -13.82
C ARG A 136 -10.50 0.95 -14.37
N GLY A 137 -10.43 0.67 -15.65
CA GLY A 137 -9.19 0.29 -16.32
C GLY A 137 -8.77 -1.14 -15.99
N HIS A 138 -7.50 -1.45 -16.22
CA HIS A 138 -6.96 -2.77 -15.97
C HIS A 138 -5.71 -2.69 -15.12
N LEU A 139 -5.62 -3.54 -14.11
CA LEU A 139 -4.51 -3.64 -13.18
C LEU A 139 -3.73 -4.92 -13.42
N LYS A 140 -2.44 -4.79 -13.71
CA LYS A 140 -1.50 -5.91 -13.73
C LYS A 140 -0.90 -6.04 -12.34
N VAL A 141 -1.05 -7.21 -11.73
CA VAL A 141 -0.57 -7.52 -10.39
C VAL A 141 0.47 -8.63 -10.48
N GLN A 142 1.64 -8.38 -9.91
CA GLN A 142 2.68 -9.40 -9.73
C GLN A 142 2.70 -9.83 -8.26
N LEU A 143 2.65 -11.15 -8.01
CA LEU A 143 2.75 -11.76 -6.68
C LEU A 143 3.83 -12.85 -6.73
N GLY A 144 5.03 -12.56 -6.23
CA GLY A 144 6.18 -13.41 -6.43
C GLY A 144 6.43 -13.65 -7.92
N ASP A 145 6.36 -14.91 -8.34
CA ASP A 145 6.55 -15.31 -9.74
C ASP A 145 5.26 -15.32 -10.58
N TYR A 146 4.10 -15.03 -9.97
CA TYR A 146 2.81 -15.03 -10.64
C TYR A 146 2.41 -13.63 -11.09
N THR A 147 1.72 -13.54 -12.21
CA THR A 147 1.19 -12.30 -12.75
C THR A 147 -0.25 -12.50 -13.20
N GLU A 148 -1.13 -11.61 -12.75
CA GLU A 148 -2.54 -11.59 -13.12
C GLU A 148 -2.92 -10.22 -13.70
N ILE A 149 -3.93 -10.18 -14.54
CA ILE A 149 -4.54 -8.95 -15.06
C ILE A 149 -5.99 -8.92 -14.63
N LEU A 150 -6.33 -7.88 -13.88
CA LEU A 150 -7.67 -7.66 -13.35
C LEU A 150 -8.36 -6.55 -14.14
N GLY A 151 -9.63 -6.74 -14.43
CA GLY A 151 -10.53 -5.74 -15.01
C GLY A 151 -11.52 -5.18 -13.97
N PRO A 152 -12.38 -4.23 -14.38
CA PRO A 152 -13.37 -3.64 -13.49
C PRO A 152 -14.29 -4.68 -12.82
N GLY A 153 -14.40 -4.60 -11.47
CA GLY A 153 -15.15 -5.53 -10.64
C GLY A 153 -14.35 -6.76 -10.19
N ASP A 154 -13.18 -7.02 -10.77
CA ASP A 154 -12.31 -8.08 -10.28
C ASP A 154 -11.64 -7.68 -8.96
N THR A 155 -11.36 -8.69 -8.15
CA THR A 155 -10.71 -8.53 -6.86
C THR A 155 -9.56 -9.52 -6.70
N ILE A 156 -8.53 -9.12 -5.98
CA ILE A 156 -7.45 -9.99 -5.55
C ILE A 156 -7.17 -9.80 -4.06
N TYR A 157 -6.96 -10.91 -3.36
CA TYR A 157 -6.63 -10.90 -1.93
C TYR A 157 -5.36 -11.70 -1.70
N TYR A 158 -4.39 -11.11 -1.03
CA TYR A 158 -3.09 -11.74 -0.84
C TYR A 158 -2.44 -11.41 0.51
N ASN A 159 -1.44 -12.20 0.86
CA ASN A 159 -0.57 -11.92 1.98
C ASN A 159 0.51 -10.94 1.52
N SER A 160 0.56 -9.77 2.14
CA SER A 160 1.45 -8.68 1.74
C SER A 160 2.93 -8.93 2.08
N SER A 161 3.26 -10.00 2.80
CA SER A 161 4.64 -10.46 2.95
C SER A 161 5.18 -11.18 1.70
N THR A 162 4.29 -11.56 0.75
CA THR A 162 4.69 -11.99 -0.58
C THR A 162 5.14 -10.77 -1.38
N PRO A 163 6.32 -10.81 -2.05
CA PRO A 163 6.72 -9.71 -2.93
C PRO A 163 5.63 -9.42 -3.96
N HIS A 164 5.13 -8.18 -3.95
CA HIS A 164 4.02 -7.78 -4.81
C HIS A 164 4.27 -6.41 -5.44
N GLY A 165 3.72 -6.22 -6.62
CA GLY A 165 3.76 -4.96 -7.36
C GLY A 165 2.57 -4.84 -8.30
N LEU A 166 2.15 -3.61 -8.52
CA LEU A 166 0.94 -3.27 -9.27
C LEU A 166 1.29 -2.27 -10.36
N LEU A 167 0.57 -2.32 -11.48
CA LEU A 167 0.82 -1.47 -12.64
C LEU A 167 -0.45 -1.38 -13.51
N ALA A 168 -0.87 -0.16 -13.86
CA ALA A 168 -1.92 0.02 -14.86
C ALA A 168 -1.48 -0.56 -16.21
N THR A 169 -2.36 -1.24 -16.92
CA THR A 169 -2.04 -1.96 -18.16
C THR A 169 -3.11 -1.78 -19.23
N ASN A 170 -2.98 -2.46 -20.37
CA ASN A 170 -3.91 -2.41 -21.51
C ASN A 170 -4.08 -1.02 -22.18
N GLY A 171 -3.13 -0.10 -21.98
CA GLY A 171 -3.12 1.20 -22.65
C GLY A 171 -3.99 2.26 -22.00
N GLU A 172 -4.44 2.04 -20.76
CA GLU A 172 -5.31 2.96 -20.02
C GLU A 172 -4.93 3.05 -18.54
N ASP A 173 -5.26 4.19 -17.91
CA ASP A 173 -5.12 4.37 -16.48
C ASP A 173 -6.06 3.43 -15.72
N CYS A 174 -5.66 3.07 -14.51
CA CYS A 174 -6.43 2.20 -13.63
C CYS A 174 -6.76 2.88 -12.32
N ASP A 175 -8.02 2.76 -11.91
CA ASP A 175 -8.49 3.16 -10.59
C ASP A 175 -8.92 1.92 -9.81
N PHE A 176 -8.45 1.80 -8.57
CA PHE A 176 -8.79 0.68 -7.70
C PHE A 176 -8.81 1.08 -6.23
N TYR A 177 -9.47 0.31 -5.41
CA TYR A 177 -9.32 0.38 -3.96
C TYR A 177 -8.26 -0.63 -3.52
N ALA A 178 -7.28 -0.19 -2.73
CA ALA A 178 -6.36 -1.03 -1.99
C ALA A 178 -6.73 -0.95 -0.50
N ILE A 179 -7.02 -2.08 0.11
CA ILE A 179 -7.39 -2.17 1.51
C ILE A 179 -6.33 -2.99 2.22
N VAL A 180 -5.36 -2.30 2.82
CA VAL A 180 -4.29 -2.92 3.60
C VAL A 180 -4.85 -3.30 4.96
N LEU A 181 -4.85 -4.59 5.25
CA LEU A 181 -5.37 -5.18 6.47
C LEU A 181 -4.21 -5.52 7.40
N ASN A 182 -4.33 -5.13 8.65
CA ASN A 182 -3.39 -5.54 9.68
C ASN A 182 -4.11 -6.46 10.67
N PRO A 183 -3.99 -7.80 10.53
CA PRO A 183 -4.71 -8.76 11.35
C PRO A 183 -4.24 -8.81 12.82
N GLY A 184 -3.40 -7.87 13.28
CA GLY A 184 -2.84 -7.89 14.64
C GLY A 184 -1.73 -8.94 14.77
N ASP A 185 -1.60 -9.57 15.97
CA ASP A 185 -0.54 -10.54 16.28
C ASP A 185 -0.69 -11.90 15.58
N VAL A 186 -1.51 -12.00 14.54
CA VAL A 186 -1.56 -13.20 13.70
C VAL A 186 -0.32 -13.17 12.80
N THR A 187 0.73 -13.85 13.21
CA THR A 187 1.88 -14.12 12.34
C THR A 187 1.40 -15.05 11.23
N PRO A 188 1.25 -14.60 9.98
CA PRO A 188 0.89 -15.51 8.91
C PRO A 188 2.06 -16.48 8.73
N THR A 189 1.83 -17.75 8.96
CA THR A 189 2.69 -18.77 8.37
C THR A 189 2.47 -18.66 6.87
N VAL A 190 3.48 -18.18 6.13
CA VAL A 190 3.44 -18.16 4.67
C VAL A 190 3.26 -19.61 4.22
N PRO A 191 2.08 -20.03 3.75
CA PRO A 191 1.96 -21.35 3.13
C PRO A 191 2.79 -21.30 1.86
N GLU A 192 3.49 -22.40 1.57
CA GLU A 192 4.01 -22.65 0.23
C GLU A 192 2.90 -22.32 -0.77
N LEU A 193 3.19 -21.42 -1.73
CA LEU A 193 2.19 -20.91 -2.68
C LEU A 193 1.43 -22.09 -3.31
N ALA A 194 0.24 -22.33 -2.81
CA ALA A 194 -0.67 -23.26 -3.44
C ALA A 194 -1.06 -22.70 -4.82
N PRO A 195 -1.28 -23.57 -5.82
CA PRO A 195 -1.66 -23.09 -7.15
C PRO A 195 -2.89 -22.21 -7.05
N VAL A 196 -2.88 -21.10 -7.78
CA VAL A 196 -3.99 -20.15 -7.89
C VAL A 196 -5.26 -20.92 -8.27
N ILE A 197 -6.20 -21.00 -7.35
CA ILE A 197 -7.54 -21.51 -7.68
C ILE A 197 -8.27 -20.31 -8.30
N THR A 198 -8.22 -20.22 -9.63
CA THR A 198 -9.10 -19.31 -10.34
C THR A 198 -10.52 -19.87 -10.18
N THR A 199 -11.32 -19.26 -9.33
CA THR A 199 -12.76 -19.57 -9.31
C THR A 199 -13.30 -19.16 -10.67
N SER A 200 -13.70 -20.14 -11.49
CA SER A 200 -14.40 -19.91 -12.74
C SER A 200 -15.57 -18.96 -12.47
N ARG A 201 -15.77 -17.97 -13.35
CA ARG A 201 -16.93 -17.06 -13.32
C ARG A 201 -18.16 -17.87 -12.98
N VAL A 202 -18.82 -17.51 -11.88
CA VAL A 202 -20.13 -18.07 -11.54
C VAL A 202 -21.05 -17.65 -12.68
N THR A 203 -21.33 -18.58 -13.59
CA THR A 203 -22.33 -18.42 -14.66
C THR A 203 -23.72 -18.59 -14.02
N GLY A 204 -24.15 -17.64 -13.21
CA GLY A 204 -25.45 -17.58 -12.58
C GLY A 204 -26.01 -16.16 -12.74
N GLU A 205 -27.30 -16.07 -12.89
CA GLU A 205 -28.09 -14.91 -13.30
C GLU A 205 -28.06 -13.69 -12.34
N HIS A 206 -27.14 -13.63 -11.39
CA HIS A 206 -26.95 -12.46 -10.52
C HIS A 206 -25.49 -11.99 -10.58
N ARG A 207 -25.25 -10.98 -11.41
CA ARG A 207 -24.05 -10.16 -11.28
C ARG A 207 -24.23 -9.28 -10.04
N ILE A 208 -23.31 -9.40 -9.10
CA ILE A 208 -23.32 -8.60 -7.87
C ILE A 208 -23.13 -7.10 -8.18
N TRP A 209 -22.72 -6.77 -9.41
CA TRP A 209 -22.29 -5.43 -9.84
C TRP A 209 -22.95 -4.98 -11.17
N GLU A 210 -24.25 -5.02 -11.30
CA GLU A 210 -25.00 -4.27 -12.31
C GLU A 210 -25.55 -2.97 -11.76
#